data_9be86986f3d60db6bd9a39e3c321d875
#
_entry.id   9be86986f3d60db6bd9a39e3c321d875
#
_cell.length_a   1.000
_cell.length_b   1.000
_cell.length_c   1.000
_cell.angle_alpha   90.00
_cell.angle_beta   90.00
_cell.angle_gamma   90.00
#
_symmetry.space_group_name_H-M   'P 1'
#
loop_
_entity.id
_entity.type
_entity.pdbx_description
1 polymer ?
#
loop_
_entity_poly.entity_id
_entity_poly.type
_entity_poly.pdbx_seq_one_letter_code
_entity_poly.pdbx_strand_id
1 'polypeptide(L)'
;MRQTAYMLIELCVTMVFSSLPLRAQGATPALLYYADAYADHYGVPRVLVHSIISQESNWNPEATSSKGAAGIMQLMPGTALKYGVRNPYSLLENLNGGVQYLADLLKEFHGDMRLAVAAYYCGAHRLEERGLSYRNQDAIAYVESIRWRYRRELYQLKRKSSASRTGGQ
;
A
#
# COMPACT_ATOMS: atom_id res chain seq x y z
N MET A 1 9.51 34.33 56.75
CA MET A 1 9.18 32.96 56.37
C MET A 1 8.03 32.97 55.37
N ARG A 2 8.27 33.43 54.12
CA ARG A 2 7.27 33.43 53.03
C ARG A 2 7.97 33.58 51.67
N GLN A 3 8.95 32.75 51.38
CA GLN A 3 9.66 32.85 50.05
C GLN A 3 10.14 31.50 49.49
N THR A 4 9.59 30.37 49.91
CA THR A 4 10.00 29.05 49.43
C THR A 4 8.91 28.24 48.72
N ALA A 5 7.79 28.91 48.29
CA ALA A 5 6.66 28.23 47.66
C ALA A 5 6.47 28.47 46.17
N TYR A 6 7.35 29.20 45.47
CA TYR A 6 7.18 29.54 44.05
C TYR A 6 8.18 28.86 43.09
N MET A 7 9.05 27.96 43.61
CA MET A 7 10.07 27.29 42.77
C MET A 7 9.73 25.86 42.35
N LEU A 8 8.53 25.36 42.55
CA LEU A 8 8.16 23.98 42.17
C LEU A 8 7.03 23.84 41.17
N ILE A 9 6.61 24.92 40.50
CA ILE A 9 5.53 24.88 39.47
C ILE A 9 6.05 24.99 38.04
N GLU A 10 7.32 25.32 37.81
CA GLU A 10 7.84 25.50 36.45
C GLU A 10 8.54 24.25 35.82
N LEU A 11 8.51 23.09 36.46
CA LEU A 11 9.18 21.90 35.92
C LEU A 11 8.25 20.79 35.40
N CYS A 12 6.97 21.08 35.23
CA CYS A 12 5.99 20.07 34.72
C CYS A 12 5.36 20.37 33.36
N VAL A 13 5.87 21.33 32.59
CA VAL A 13 5.26 21.70 31.30
C VAL A 13 6.09 21.26 30.06
N THR A 14 7.22 20.57 30.23
CA THR A 14 8.09 20.24 29.09
C THR A 14 8.25 18.76 28.78
N MET A 15 7.30 17.92 29.12
CA MET A 15 7.32 16.49 28.66
C MET A 15 5.95 15.96 28.25
N VAL A 16 5.24 16.67 27.37
CA VAL A 16 4.11 16.12 26.62
C VAL A 16 4.29 16.42 25.12
N PHE A 17 5.50 16.18 24.63
CA PHE A 17 5.76 16.22 23.19
C PHE A 17 6.49 14.94 22.80
N SER A 18 5.79 13.83 22.65
CA SER A 18 6.26 12.73 21.80
C SER A 18 5.39 11.48 21.92
N SER A 19 4.13 11.59 21.56
CA SER A 19 3.41 10.44 21.02
C SER A 19 2.25 10.93 20.18
N LEU A 20 2.54 11.82 19.21
CA LEU A 20 1.67 11.90 18.05
C LEU A 20 1.84 10.56 17.33
N PRO A 21 0.75 9.79 17.12
CA PRO A 21 0.84 8.62 16.28
C PRO A 21 1.43 9.10 14.96
N LEU A 22 2.46 8.43 14.47
CA LEU A 22 3.04 8.66 13.15
C LEU A 22 1.87 8.59 12.16
N ARG A 23 1.35 9.76 11.81
CA ARG A 23 0.16 9.91 10.96
C ARG A 23 0.51 9.20 9.67
N ALA A 24 -0.27 8.18 9.32
CA ALA A 24 -0.13 7.45 8.08
C ALA A 24 0.14 8.46 6.96
N GLN A 25 1.37 8.48 6.47
CA GLN A 25 1.78 9.42 5.44
C GLN A 25 1.10 8.92 4.17
N GLY A 26 0.09 9.65 3.69
CA GLY A 26 -0.49 9.36 2.38
C GLY A 26 0.59 9.40 1.29
N ALA A 27 0.24 9.06 0.06
CA ALA A 27 1.15 9.06 -1.08
C ALA A 27 1.89 10.40 -1.22
N THR A 28 3.20 10.40 -1.00
CA THR A 28 4.05 11.55 -1.33
C THR A 28 4.42 11.54 -2.81
N PRO A 29 4.81 12.67 -3.42
CA PRO A 29 5.26 12.69 -4.81
C PRO A 29 6.39 11.71 -5.11
N ALA A 30 7.33 11.53 -4.18
CA ALA A 30 8.43 10.59 -4.33
C ALA A 30 7.95 9.12 -4.33
N LEU A 31 7.03 8.76 -3.43
CA LEU A 31 6.45 7.41 -3.37
C LEU A 31 5.67 7.09 -4.66
N LEU A 32 4.88 8.05 -5.16
CA LEU A 32 4.16 7.92 -6.42
C LEU A 32 5.11 7.73 -7.60
N TYR A 33 6.18 8.53 -7.67
CA TYR A 33 7.17 8.43 -8.73
C TYR A 33 7.77 7.01 -8.84
N TYR A 34 8.24 6.45 -7.71
CA TYR A 34 8.81 5.10 -7.71
C TYR A 34 7.75 4.02 -7.97
N ALA A 35 6.55 4.15 -7.41
CA ALA A 35 5.46 3.21 -7.69
C ALA A 35 5.07 3.19 -9.16
N ASP A 36 4.97 4.37 -9.81
CA ASP A 36 4.70 4.51 -11.23
C ASP A 36 5.82 3.91 -12.08
N ALA A 37 7.09 4.18 -11.73
CA ALA A 37 8.23 3.66 -12.46
C ALA A 37 8.26 2.12 -12.48
N TYR A 38 8.00 1.46 -11.34
CA TYR A 38 7.91 -0.01 -11.30
C TYR A 38 6.64 -0.55 -11.95
N ALA A 39 5.51 0.16 -11.84
CA ALA A 39 4.28 -0.19 -12.56
C ALA A 39 4.52 -0.23 -14.07
N ASP A 40 5.14 0.80 -14.62
CA ASP A 40 5.49 0.90 -16.04
C ASP A 40 6.49 -0.18 -16.46
N HIS A 41 7.53 -0.40 -15.62
CA HIS A 41 8.58 -1.40 -15.90
C HIS A 41 8.00 -2.81 -16.05
N TYR A 42 7.05 -3.19 -15.21
CA TYR A 42 6.42 -4.51 -15.22
C TYR A 42 5.10 -4.57 -16.00
N GLY A 43 4.67 -3.46 -16.62
CA GLY A 43 3.43 -3.40 -17.41
C GLY A 43 2.16 -3.55 -16.58
N VAL A 44 2.20 -3.17 -15.31
CA VAL A 44 1.03 -3.19 -14.39
C VAL A 44 0.34 -1.84 -14.42
N PRO A 45 -1.01 -1.77 -14.47
CA PRO A 45 -1.70 -0.49 -14.41
C PRO A 45 -1.31 0.29 -13.13
N ARG A 46 -0.81 1.53 -13.26
CA ARG A 46 -0.35 2.36 -12.14
C ARG A 46 -1.41 2.49 -11.05
N VAL A 47 -2.66 2.74 -11.44
CA VAL A 47 -3.79 2.85 -10.51
C VAL A 47 -4.03 1.56 -9.72
N LEU A 48 -3.73 0.39 -10.30
CA LEU A 48 -3.81 -0.88 -9.57
C LEU A 48 -2.71 -0.98 -8.51
N VAL A 49 -1.47 -0.61 -8.85
CA VAL A 49 -0.34 -0.57 -7.90
C VAL A 49 -0.66 0.39 -6.75
N HIS A 50 -1.14 1.61 -7.04
CA HIS A 50 -1.54 2.58 -6.03
C HIS A 50 -2.64 2.05 -5.11
N SER A 51 -3.63 1.36 -5.68
CA SER A 51 -4.74 0.78 -4.92
C SER A 51 -4.26 -0.31 -3.95
N ILE A 52 -3.34 -1.17 -4.40
CA ILE A 52 -2.71 -2.20 -3.56
C ILE A 52 -1.91 -1.53 -2.44
N ILE A 53 -0.98 -0.62 -2.76
CA ILE A 53 -0.16 0.08 -1.76
C ILE A 53 -1.03 0.80 -0.71
N SER A 54 -2.09 1.48 -1.17
CA SER A 54 -3.03 2.16 -0.26
C SER A 54 -3.75 1.19 0.67
N GLN A 55 -4.09 0.00 0.19
CA GLN A 55 -4.76 -1.03 0.99
C GLN A 55 -3.80 -1.70 1.97
N GLU A 56 -2.58 -2.01 1.54
CA GLU A 56 -1.61 -2.79 2.30
C GLU A 56 -0.99 -2.00 3.45
N SER A 57 -0.54 -0.78 3.18
CA SER A 57 0.25 -0.01 4.13
C SER A 57 -0.21 1.44 4.31
N ASN A 58 -1.19 1.88 3.53
CA ASN A 58 -1.51 3.29 3.38
C ASN A 58 -0.25 4.14 3.05
N TRP A 59 0.61 3.62 2.16
CA TRP A 59 1.85 4.24 1.71
C TRP A 59 2.96 4.32 2.78
N ASN A 60 2.92 3.48 3.81
CA ASN A 60 3.96 3.42 4.83
C ASN A 60 4.99 2.33 4.49
N PRO A 61 6.26 2.67 4.14
CA PRO A 61 7.29 1.67 3.86
C PRO A 61 7.75 0.88 5.08
N GLU A 62 7.51 1.39 6.29
CA GLU A 62 7.88 0.75 7.56
C GLU A 62 6.75 -0.11 8.15
N ALA A 63 5.66 -0.33 7.41
CA ALA A 63 4.53 -1.09 7.90
C ALA A 63 4.88 -2.57 8.14
N THR A 64 4.39 -3.11 9.26
CA THR A 64 4.50 -4.53 9.60
C THR A 64 3.16 -5.04 10.11
N SER A 65 2.69 -6.15 9.56
CA SER A 65 1.48 -6.81 10.04
C SER A 65 1.77 -7.79 11.16
N SER A 66 0.75 -8.14 11.95
CA SER A 66 0.83 -9.19 12.98
C SER A 66 1.15 -10.58 12.41
N LYS A 67 0.97 -10.78 11.10
CA LYS A 67 1.27 -12.03 10.38
C LYS A 67 2.66 -12.03 9.74
N GLY A 68 3.46 -10.96 9.93
CA GLY A 68 4.82 -10.87 9.40
C GLY A 68 4.93 -10.35 7.96
N ALA A 69 3.83 -9.83 7.38
CA ALA A 69 3.94 -9.08 6.13
C ALA A 69 4.63 -7.74 6.39
N ALA A 70 5.51 -7.29 5.49
CA ALA A 70 6.35 -6.12 5.72
C ALA A 70 6.49 -5.21 4.49
N GLY A 71 6.69 -3.92 4.76
CA GLY A 71 6.97 -2.88 3.79
C GLY A 71 5.74 -2.32 3.10
N ILE A 72 5.97 -1.45 2.12
CA ILE A 72 4.94 -0.65 1.46
C ILE A 72 3.87 -1.49 0.73
N MET A 73 4.25 -2.67 0.21
CA MET A 73 3.36 -3.63 -0.46
C MET A 73 3.06 -4.87 0.38
N GLN A 74 3.43 -4.86 1.69
CA GLN A 74 3.14 -5.92 2.67
C GLN A 74 3.48 -7.33 2.17
N LEU A 75 4.72 -7.53 1.75
CA LEU A 75 5.18 -8.83 1.28
C LEU A 75 5.37 -9.80 2.45
N MET A 76 4.80 -11.00 2.34
CA MET A 76 5.11 -12.09 3.25
C MET A 76 6.56 -12.57 3.05
N PRO A 77 7.26 -13.09 4.09
CA PRO A 77 8.66 -13.48 4.00
C PRO A 77 8.98 -14.42 2.84
N GLY A 78 8.12 -15.41 2.57
CA GLY A 78 8.28 -16.33 1.46
C GLY A 78 8.17 -15.65 0.08
N THR A 79 7.25 -14.68 -0.05
CA THR A 79 7.10 -13.88 -1.28
C THR A 79 8.30 -12.95 -1.45
N ALA A 80 8.72 -12.27 -0.38
CA ALA A 80 9.89 -11.41 -0.39
C ALA A 80 11.15 -12.17 -0.86
N LEU A 81 11.38 -13.36 -0.31
CA LEU A 81 12.50 -14.22 -0.71
C LEU A 81 12.40 -14.64 -2.18
N LYS A 82 11.23 -15.07 -2.64
CA LYS A 82 11.00 -15.51 -4.04
C LYS A 82 11.31 -14.39 -5.04
N TYR A 83 11.01 -13.15 -4.70
CA TYR A 83 11.21 -11.98 -5.57
C TYR A 83 12.48 -11.17 -5.24
N GLY A 84 13.44 -11.76 -4.50
CA GLY A 84 14.76 -11.18 -4.26
C GLY A 84 14.78 -9.96 -3.34
N VAL A 85 13.73 -9.74 -2.55
CA VAL A 85 13.64 -8.67 -1.56
C VAL A 85 14.43 -9.07 -0.32
N ARG A 86 15.59 -8.46 -0.11
CA ARG A 86 16.49 -8.73 1.03
C ARG A 86 16.10 -7.90 2.25
N ASN A 87 15.75 -6.64 2.03
CA ASN A 87 15.22 -5.76 3.05
C ASN A 87 13.78 -5.35 2.70
N PRO A 88 12.76 -5.93 3.35
CA PRO A 88 11.37 -5.63 3.03
C PRO A 88 10.94 -4.19 3.39
N TYR A 89 11.74 -3.46 4.18
CA TYR A 89 11.53 -2.04 4.49
C TYR A 89 12.24 -1.11 3.50
N SER A 90 13.11 -1.64 2.63
CA SER A 90 13.65 -0.87 1.52
C SER A 90 12.53 -0.58 0.51
N LEU A 91 12.20 0.71 0.36
CA LEU A 91 11.16 1.16 -0.57
C LEU A 91 11.35 0.56 -1.97
N LEU A 92 12.58 0.64 -2.50
CA LEU A 92 12.86 0.20 -3.87
C LEU A 92 12.79 -1.32 -4.00
N GLU A 93 13.36 -2.07 -3.05
CA GLU A 93 13.29 -3.54 -3.09
C GLU A 93 11.86 -4.05 -2.94
N ASN A 94 11.09 -3.47 -2.02
CA ASN A 94 9.72 -3.88 -1.75
C ASN A 94 8.79 -3.56 -2.94
N LEU A 95 8.91 -2.37 -3.54
CA LEU A 95 8.18 -2.02 -4.75
C LEU A 95 8.58 -2.93 -5.92
N ASN A 96 9.88 -3.14 -6.14
CA ASN A 96 10.35 -4.03 -7.20
C ASN A 96 9.75 -5.43 -7.07
N GLY A 97 9.91 -6.08 -5.92
CA GLY A 97 9.40 -7.44 -5.70
C GLY A 97 7.88 -7.52 -5.68
N GLY A 98 7.21 -6.54 -5.08
CA GLY A 98 5.74 -6.51 -4.96
C GLY A 98 5.03 -6.27 -6.28
N VAL A 99 5.54 -5.34 -7.10
CA VAL A 99 4.96 -5.07 -8.43
C VAL A 99 5.26 -6.21 -9.39
N GLN A 100 6.47 -6.81 -9.34
CA GLN A 100 6.79 -8.02 -10.10
C GLN A 100 5.86 -9.19 -9.73
N TYR A 101 5.64 -9.42 -8.43
CA TYR A 101 4.68 -10.43 -7.97
C TYR A 101 3.27 -10.19 -8.53
N LEU A 102 2.79 -8.94 -8.49
CA LEU A 102 1.49 -8.58 -9.04
C LEU A 102 1.42 -8.78 -10.55
N ALA A 103 2.50 -8.48 -11.27
CA ALA A 103 2.61 -8.71 -12.72
C ALA A 103 2.52 -10.21 -13.06
N ASP A 104 3.23 -11.05 -12.31
CA ASP A 104 3.17 -12.51 -12.48
C ASP A 104 1.75 -13.05 -12.23
N LEU A 105 1.07 -12.57 -11.19
CA LEU A 105 -0.33 -12.93 -10.94
C LEU A 105 -1.27 -12.47 -12.07
N LEU A 106 -1.09 -11.26 -12.59
CA LEU A 106 -1.88 -10.80 -13.73
C LEU A 106 -1.66 -11.69 -14.96
N LYS A 107 -0.43 -12.13 -15.20
CA LYS A 107 -0.10 -13.06 -16.29
C LYS A 107 -0.73 -14.44 -16.06
N GLU A 108 -0.60 -14.99 -14.85
CA GLU A 108 -1.15 -16.29 -14.44
C GLU A 108 -2.67 -16.35 -14.61
N PHE A 109 -3.36 -15.27 -14.23
CA PHE A 109 -4.82 -15.15 -14.36
C PHE A 109 -5.26 -14.43 -15.66
N HIS A 110 -4.44 -14.47 -16.72
CA HIS A 110 -4.78 -13.97 -18.07
C HIS A 110 -5.34 -12.54 -18.11
N GLY A 111 -4.85 -11.66 -17.21
CA GLY A 111 -5.28 -10.27 -17.10
C GLY A 111 -6.56 -10.04 -16.27
N ASP A 112 -7.17 -11.08 -15.70
CA ASP A 112 -8.29 -10.89 -14.76
C ASP A 112 -7.76 -10.28 -13.45
N MET A 113 -7.89 -8.95 -13.33
CA MET A 113 -7.45 -8.21 -12.15
C MET A 113 -8.14 -8.66 -10.87
N ARG A 114 -9.36 -9.20 -10.91
CA ARG A 114 -10.07 -9.64 -9.70
C ARG A 114 -9.41 -10.89 -9.14
N LEU A 115 -9.07 -11.84 -10.02
CA LEU A 115 -8.38 -13.07 -9.63
C LEU A 115 -6.94 -12.77 -9.19
N ALA A 116 -6.21 -11.93 -9.92
CA ALA A 116 -4.86 -11.52 -9.55
C ALA A 116 -4.82 -10.83 -8.17
N VAL A 117 -5.77 -9.93 -7.89
CA VAL A 117 -5.90 -9.25 -6.59
C VAL A 117 -6.30 -10.23 -5.48
N ALA A 118 -7.21 -11.16 -5.74
CA ALA A 118 -7.55 -12.21 -4.78
C ALA A 118 -6.33 -13.10 -4.47
N ALA A 119 -5.56 -13.50 -5.50
CA ALA A 119 -4.33 -14.28 -5.38
C ALA A 119 -3.23 -13.52 -4.62
N TYR A 120 -3.11 -12.22 -4.82
CA TYR A 120 -2.20 -11.37 -4.06
C TYR A 120 -2.46 -11.48 -2.55
N TYR A 121 -3.73 -11.44 -2.16
CA TYR A 121 -4.14 -11.52 -0.75
C TYR A 121 -4.01 -12.92 -0.16
N CYS A 122 -4.51 -13.96 -0.84
CA CYS A 122 -4.60 -15.30 -0.25
C CYS A 122 -3.54 -16.30 -0.76
N GLY A 123 -2.73 -15.91 -1.76
CA GLY A 123 -1.79 -16.77 -2.46
C GLY A 123 -2.44 -17.51 -3.65
N ALA A 124 -1.72 -17.56 -4.79
CA ALA A 124 -2.19 -18.16 -6.04
C ALA A 124 -2.60 -19.63 -5.87
N HIS A 125 -1.76 -20.44 -5.23
CA HIS A 125 -2.01 -21.87 -5.01
C HIS A 125 -3.38 -22.17 -4.36
N ARG A 126 -3.83 -21.36 -3.41
CA ARG A 126 -5.15 -21.54 -2.78
C ARG A 126 -6.31 -21.27 -3.73
N LEU A 127 -6.10 -20.34 -4.68
CA LEU A 127 -7.09 -20.04 -5.71
C LEU A 127 -7.14 -21.14 -6.78
N GLU A 128 -5.98 -21.69 -7.19
CA GLU A 128 -5.89 -22.79 -8.14
C GLU A 128 -6.57 -24.05 -7.62
N GLU A 129 -6.31 -24.44 -6.37
CA GLU A 129 -6.90 -25.63 -5.76
C GLU A 129 -8.43 -25.54 -5.60
N ARG A 130 -8.97 -24.35 -5.36
CA ARG A 130 -10.39 -24.16 -4.99
C ARG A 130 -11.20 -23.43 -6.06
N GLY A 131 -10.58 -22.91 -7.10
CA GLY A 131 -11.20 -22.16 -8.18
C GLY A 131 -12.02 -20.97 -7.71
N LEU A 132 -12.95 -20.52 -8.54
CA LEU A 132 -13.91 -19.44 -8.23
C LEU A 132 -14.85 -19.78 -7.05
N SER A 133 -14.89 -21.06 -6.62
CA SER A 133 -15.66 -21.51 -5.45
C SER A 133 -15.01 -21.16 -4.12
N TYR A 134 -13.84 -20.54 -4.13
CA TYR A 134 -13.17 -20.06 -2.92
C TYR A 134 -13.90 -18.89 -2.30
N ARG A 135 -14.95 -19.20 -1.53
CA ARG A 135 -15.72 -18.23 -0.75
C ARG A 135 -14.96 -17.82 0.53
N ASN A 136 -13.81 -17.18 0.36
CA ASN A 136 -13.16 -16.51 1.47
C ASN A 136 -13.73 -15.09 1.58
N GLN A 137 -14.52 -14.82 2.62
CA GLN A 137 -15.13 -13.52 2.86
C GLN A 137 -14.08 -12.40 2.92
N ASP A 138 -12.92 -12.68 3.52
CA ASP A 138 -11.83 -11.71 3.62
C ASP A 138 -11.21 -11.41 2.25
N ALA A 139 -11.02 -12.43 1.40
CA ALA A 139 -10.53 -12.22 0.04
C ALA A 139 -11.52 -11.43 -0.82
N ILE A 140 -12.82 -11.71 -0.68
CA ILE A 140 -13.88 -10.95 -1.36
C ILE A 140 -13.87 -9.49 -0.90
N ALA A 141 -13.81 -9.25 0.41
CA ALA A 141 -13.75 -7.90 0.98
C ALA A 141 -12.50 -7.15 0.51
N TYR A 142 -11.35 -7.84 0.44
CA TYR A 142 -10.12 -7.27 -0.08
C TYR A 142 -10.24 -6.85 -1.55
N VAL A 143 -10.76 -7.73 -2.42
CA VAL A 143 -11.00 -7.42 -3.84
C VAL A 143 -11.93 -6.23 -4.00
N GLU A 144 -13.04 -6.16 -3.25
CA GLU A 144 -13.97 -5.02 -3.32
C GLU A 144 -13.33 -3.72 -2.81
N SER A 145 -12.48 -3.78 -1.78
CA SER A 145 -11.72 -2.62 -1.31
C SER A 145 -10.77 -2.07 -2.38
N ILE A 146 -10.01 -2.95 -3.05
CA ILE A 146 -9.13 -2.57 -4.17
C ILE A 146 -9.95 -1.99 -5.33
N ARG A 147 -11.06 -2.64 -5.70
CA ARG A 147 -11.94 -2.17 -6.76
C ARG A 147 -12.49 -0.76 -6.49
N TRP A 148 -12.88 -0.48 -5.25
CA TRP A 148 -13.36 0.85 -4.85
C TRP A 148 -12.25 1.90 -4.98
N ARG A 149 -11.01 1.63 -4.48
CA ARG A 149 -9.86 2.53 -4.59
C ARG A 149 -9.51 2.80 -6.05
N TYR A 150 -9.42 1.75 -6.86
CA TYR A 150 -9.13 1.81 -8.29
C TYR A 150 -10.13 2.71 -9.03
N ARG A 151 -11.44 2.51 -8.84
CA ARG A 151 -12.47 3.33 -9.46
C ARG A 151 -12.43 4.78 -9.00
N ARG A 152 -12.22 5.01 -7.71
CA ARG A 152 -12.12 6.34 -7.13
C ARG A 152 -10.96 7.12 -7.75
N GLU A 153 -9.79 6.52 -7.87
CA GLU A 153 -8.61 7.17 -8.45
C GLU A 153 -8.80 7.45 -9.94
N LEU A 154 -9.32 6.50 -10.72
CA LEU A 154 -9.67 6.73 -12.13
C LEU A 154 -10.64 7.90 -12.31
N TYR A 155 -11.64 7.99 -11.44
CA TYR A 155 -12.59 9.12 -11.49
C TYR A 155 -11.89 10.46 -11.22
N GLN A 156 -10.99 10.51 -10.25
CA GLN A 156 -10.21 11.72 -9.94
C GLN A 156 -9.29 12.14 -11.10
N LEU A 157 -8.63 11.17 -11.74
CA LEU A 157 -7.77 11.43 -12.90
C LEU A 157 -8.58 11.98 -14.09
N LYS A 158 -9.74 11.41 -14.37
CA LYS A 158 -10.65 11.92 -15.42
C LYS A 158 -11.10 13.35 -15.14
N ARG A 159 -11.46 13.66 -13.90
CA ARG A 159 -11.85 15.04 -13.53
C ARG A 159 -10.71 16.04 -13.71
N LYS A 160 -9.48 15.69 -13.31
CA LYS A 160 -8.31 16.56 -13.50
C LYS A 160 -8.03 16.81 -14.98
N SER A 161 -8.11 15.78 -15.82
CA SER A 161 -7.89 15.90 -17.26
C SER A 161 -8.97 16.75 -17.96
N SER A 162 -10.23 16.70 -17.53
CA SER A 162 -11.29 17.55 -18.07
C SER A 162 -11.13 19.01 -17.64
N ALA A 163 -10.75 19.26 -16.37
CA ALA A 163 -10.53 20.61 -15.87
C ALA A 163 -9.37 21.32 -16.56
N SER A 164 -8.29 20.59 -16.90
CA SER A 164 -7.14 21.16 -17.62
C SER A 164 -7.47 21.55 -19.08
N ARG A 165 -8.47 20.92 -19.69
CA ARG A 165 -8.90 21.23 -21.07
C ARG A 165 -9.81 22.46 -21.14
N THR A 166 -10.55 22.77 -20.08
CA THR A 166 -11.48 23.93 -20.04
C THR A 166 -10.83 25.22 -19.55
N GLY A 167 -9.67 25.15 -18.90
CA GLY A 167 -8.92 26.34 -18.41
C GLY A 167 -7.90 26.93 -19.39
N GLY A 168 -7.82 26.43 -20.62
CA GLY A 168 -6.85 26.85 -21.65
C GLY A 168 -7.45 27.63 -22.83
N GLN A 169 -8.64 28.26 -22.64
CA GLN A 169 -9.23 29.19 -23.63
C GLN A 169 -9.18 30.62 -23.12
#